data_b509572fbce349d5c76e9217e4eebf14
#
_entry.id   b509572fbce349d5c76e9217e4eebf14
#
_cell.length_a   1.000
_cell.length_b   1.000
_cell.length_c   1.000
_cell.angle_alpha   90.00
_cell.angle_beta   90.00
_cell.angle_gamma   90.00
#
_symmetry.space_group_name_H-M   'P 1'
#
loop_
_entity.id
_entity.type
_entity.pdbx_description
1 polymer ?
#
loop_
_entity_poly.entity_id
_entity_poly.type
_entity_poly.pdbx_seq_one_letter_code
_entity_poly.pdbx_strand_id
1 'polypeptide(L)'
;MSDMAYLQQFRDGNVTVLELSSKCRLLEEMLLDAVGQELMQAAQAALPPIVVIDLSRTEFFGSGFIEVLFRVWNRIQQKEGGRLALCALQPYCREVLEITHLDKLWPLYETRADAVAALNKS
;
A
#
# COMPACT_ATOMS: atom_id res chain seq x y z
N MET A 1 3.51 -0.10 22.39
CA MET A 1 4.31 -0.50 21.25
C MET A 1 3.45 -1.25 20.26
N SER A 2 3.46 -0.78 19.06
CA SER A 2 2.62 -1.38 18.04
C SER A 2 3.33 -2.61 17.50
N ASP A 3 2.72 -3.77 17.67
CA ASP A 3 3.29 -5.01 17.17
C ASP A 3 2.65 -5.36 15.87
N MET A 4 2.99 -4.58 14.84
CA MET A 4 2.55 -4.93 13.51
C MET A 4 3.29 -6.17 13.07
N ALA A 5 2.54 -7.25 12.80
CA ALA A 5 3.12 -8.52 12.41
C ALA A 5 3.42 -8.57 10.94
N TYR A 6 2.67 -7.84 10.13
CA TYR A 6 2.72 -7.95 8.67
C TYR A 6 3.28 -6.74 7.97
N LEU A 7 3.38 -5.61 8.68
CA LEU A 7 3.88 -4.37 8.09
C LEU A 7 5.08 -3.85 8.83
N GLN A 8 5.95 -3.14 8.10
CA GLN A 8 6.91 -2.23 8.69
C GLN A 8 6.54 -0.83 8.23
N GLN A 9 6.63 0.12 9.12
CA GLN A 9 6.22 1.49 8.83
C GLN A 9 7.42 2.41 8.86
N PHE A 10 7.56 3.23 7.83
CA PHE A 10 8.64 4.20 7.71
C PHE A 10 8.06 5.57 7.43
N ARG A 11 8.78 6.61 7.81
CA ARG A 11 8.40 7.96 7.50
C ARG A 11 9.51 8.61 6.69
N ASP A 12 9.15 9.22 5.56
CA ASP A 12 10.11 9.89 4.71
C ASP A 12 9.50 11.21 4.25
N GLY A 13 9.93 12.31 4.88
CA GLY A 13 9.30 13.61 4.65
C GLY A 13 7.84 13.56 5.09
N ASN A 14 6.95 13.88 4.19
CA ASN A 14 5.52 13.87 4.46
C ASN A 14 4.86 12.54 4.12
N VAL A 15 5.64 11.56 3.67
CA VAL A 15 5.10 10.30 3.19
C VAL A 15 5.27 9.21 4.24
N THR A 16 4.20 8.48 4.50
CA THR A 16 4.25 7.27 5.33
C THR A 16 4.35 6.07 4.40
N VAL A 17 5.41 5.28 4.56
CA VAL A 17 5.62 4.09 3.75
C VAL A 17 5.24 2.87 4.57
N LEU A 18 4.37 2.04 4.01
CA LEU A 18 3.93 0.80 4.63
C LEU A 18 4.50 -0.34 3.81
N GLU A 19 5.53 -0.99 4.35
CA GLU A 19 6.17 -2.10 3.66
C GLU A 19 5.58 -3.42 4.15
N LEU A 20 5.02 -4.19 3.24
CA LEU A 20 4.54 -5.52 3.58
C LEU A 20 5.73 -6.44 3.79
N SER A 21 5.73 -7.18 4.90
CA SER A 21 6.85 -8.03 5.27
C SER A 21 6.87 -9.30 4.44
N SER A 22 7.90 -10.11 4.65
CA SER A 22 8.02 -11.40 3.95
C SER A 22 6.89 -12.37 4.29
N LYS A 23 6.18 -12.12 5.38
CA LYS A 23 4.99 -12.91 5.69
C LYS A 23 3.87 -12.69 4.69
N CYS A 24 3.95 -11.62 3.92
CA CYS A 24 2.96 -11.28 2.90
C CYS A 24 3.41 -11.67 1.49
N ARG A 25 4.34 -12.61 1.39
CA ARG A 25 4.79 -13.06 0.08
C ARG A 25 3.63 -13.58 -0.77
N LEU A 26 2.74 -14.35 -0.15
CA LEU A 26 1.52 -14.81 -0.78
C LEU A 26 0.36 -14.28 0.05
N LEU A 27 -0.36 -13.32 -0.51
CA LEU A 27 -1.49 -12.72 0.20
C LEU A 27 -2.75 -13.53 -0.06
N GLU A 28 -2.79 -14.68 0.57
CA GLU A 28 -3.94 -15.57 0.50
C GLU A 28 -5.03 -15.13 1.46
N GLU A 29 -6.22 -15.67 1.26
CA GLU A 29 -7.41 -15.22 1.95
C GLU A 29 -7.26 -15.25 3.47
N MET A 30 -6.53 -16.24 3.98
CA MET A 30 -6.34 -16.37 5.42
C MET A 30 -5.65 -15.19 6.08
N LEU A 31 -4.84 -14.46 5.32
CA LEU A 31 -4.08 -13.34 5.85
C LEU A 31 -4.80 -12.01 5.73
N LEU A 32 -5.85 -11.94 4.91
CA LEU A 32 -6.40 -10.66 4.50
C LEU A 32 -6.99 -9.86 5.64
N ASP A 33 -7.63 -10.53 6.60
CA ASP A 33 -8.20 -9.80 7.75
C ASP A 33 -7.11 -9.11 8.55
N ALA A 34 -6.06 -9.85 8.91
CA ALA A 34 -4.99 -9.30 9.72
C ALA A 34 -4.22 -8.22 8.99
N VAL A 35 -3.86 -8.49 7.74
CA VAL A 35 -3.12 -7.51 6.94
C VAL A 35 -3.97 -6.28 6.70
N GLY A 36 -5.25 -6.48 6.39
CA GLY A 36 -6.17 -5.37 6.16
C GLY A 36 -6.32 -4.49 7.38
N GLN A 37 -6.41 -5.08 8.57
CA GLN A 37 -6.52 -4.30 9.79
C GLN A 37 -5.26 -3.48 10.02
N GLU A 38 -4.08 -4.07 9.83
CA GLU A 38 -2.84 -3.33 10.02
C GLU A 38 -2.70 -2.18 9.02
N LEU A 39 -3.03 -2.44 7.75
CA LEU A 39 -2.98 -1.41 6.73
C LEU A 39 -3.94 -0.27 7.06
N MET A 40 -5.16 -0.60 7.47
CA MET A 40 -6.16 0.40 7.78
C MET A 40 -5.74 1.25 8.98
N GLN A 41 -5.23 0.62 10.03
CA GLN A 41 -4.78 1.35 11.20
C GLN A 41 -3.65 2.31 10.85
N ALA A 42 -2.67 1.83 10.09
CA ALA A 42 -1.55 2.67 9.72
C ALA A 42 -1.98 3.81 8.81
N ALA A 43 -2.88 3.53 7.87
CA ALA A 43 -3.36 4.56 6.96
C ALA A 43 -4.17 5.64 7.69
N GLN A 44 -4.99 5.23 8.65
CA GLN A 44 -5.76 6.18 9.44
C GLN A 44 -4.88 7.06 10.30
N ALA A 45 -3.77 6.53 10.77
CA ALA A 45 -2.85 7.27 11.63
C ALA A 45 -1.88 8.14 10.85
N ALA A 46 -1.76 7.97 9.55
CA ALA A 46 -0.81 8.73 8.74
C ALA A 46 -1.16 10.21 8.75
N LEU A 47 -0.17 11.05 9.05
CA LEU A 47 -0.37 12.48 9.12
C LEU A 47 0.89 13.19 8.63
N PRO A 48 0.84 13.85 7.48
CA PRO A 48 -0.32 13.99 6.59
C PRO A 48 -0.74 12.64 5.98
N PRO A 49 -1.96 12.57 5.43
CA PRO A 49 -2.49 11.29 4.92
C PRO A 49 -1.95 10.95 3.53
N ILE A 50 -0.65 10.84 3.44
CA ILE A 50 0.06 10.51 2.20
C ILE A 50 0.75 9.19 2.43
N VAL A 51 0.31 8.15 1.72
CA VAL A 51 0.70 6.79 2.02
C VAL A 51 1.22 6.10 0.76
N VAL A 52 2.35 5.42 0.91
CA VAL A 52 2.90 4.53 -0.12
C VAL A 52 2.89 3.12 0.45
N ILE A 53 2.34 2.17 -0.31
CA ILE A 53 2.39 0.76 0.07
C ILE A 53 3.46 0.09 -0.78
N ASP A 54 4.47 -0.47 -0.11
CA ASP A 54 5.60 -1.12 -0.75
C ASP A 54 5.33 -2.61 -0.79
N LEU A 55 5.21 -3.15 -2.00
CA LEU A 55 4.86 -4.55 -2.22
C LEU A 55 6.04 -5.35 -2.77
N SER A 56 7.26 -4.91 -2.46
CA SER A 56 8.45 -5.54 -3.03
C SER A 56 8.58 -7.02 -2.65
N ARG A 57 8.03 -7.42 -1.51
CA ARG A 57 8.14 -8.80 -1.04
C ARG A 57 6.92 -9.64 -1.37
N THR A 58 5.90 -9.05 -2.00
CA THR A 58 4.66 -9.77 -2.32
C THR A 58 4.72 -10.30 -3.74
N GLU A 59 4.66 -11.63 -3.87
CA GLU A 59 4.69 -12.29 -5.17
C GLU A 59 3.31 -12.52 -5.74
N PHE A 60 2.31 -12.61 -4.87
CA PHE A 60 0.96 -12.92 -5.31
C PHE A 60 -0.07 -12.24 -4.43
N PHE A 61 -1.09 -11.69 -5.06
CA PHE A 61 -2.34 -11.35 -4.37
C PHE A 61 -3.49 -11.54 -5.35
N GLY A 62 -4.68 -11.74 -4.80
CA GLY A 62 -5.89 -11.89 -5.60
C GLY A 62 -6.87 -10.76 -5.33
N SER A 63 -8.11 -10.99 -5.75
CA SER A 63 -9.16 -9.96 -5.67
C SER A 63 -9.46 -9.55 -4.23
N GLY A 64 -9.24 -10.45 -3.26
CA GLY A 64 -9.47 -10.10 -1.86
C GLY A 64 -8.55 -8.99 -1.38
N PHE A 65 -7.29 -9.03 -1.80
CA PHE A 65 -6.38 -7.97 -1.43
C PHE A 65 -6.70 -6.67 -2.16
N ILE A 66 -7.18 -6.78 -3.39
CA ILE A 66 -7.61 -5.58 -4.11
C ILE A 66 -8.74 -4.89 -3.35
N GLU A 67 -9.66 -5.67 -2.78
CA GLU A 67 -10.70 -5.10 -1.93
C GLU A 67 -10.12 -4.36 -0.73
N VAL A 68 -9.09 -4.94 -0.12
CA VAL A 68 -8.42 -4.29 1.00
C VAL A 68 -7.84 -2.94 0.55
N LEU A 69 -7.21 -2.91 -0.62
CA LEU A 69 -6.65 -1.67 -1.14
C LEU A 69 -7.74 -0.62 -1.37
N PHE A 70 -8.90 -1.03 -1.86
CA PHE A 70 -10.03 -0.10 -2.04
C PHE A 70 -10.48 0.49 -0.72
N ARG A 71 -10.56 -0.32 0.32
CA ARG A 71 -10.98 0.19 1.63
C ARG A 71 -9.97 1.18 2.20
N VAL A 72 -8.69 0.85 2.06
CA VAL A 72 -7.63 1.75 2.53
C VAL A 72 -7.69 3.06 1.75
N TRP A 73 -7.81 2.96 0.43
CA TRP A 73 -7.87 4.13 -0.42
C TRP A 73 -9.06 5.03 -0.08
N ASN A 74 -10.24 4.42 0.10
CA ASN A 74 -11.42 5.18 0.46
C ASN A 74 -11.21 5.97 1.75
N ARG A 75 -10.56 5.35 2.72
CA ARG A 75 -10.32 6.02 3.98
C ARG A 75 -9.35 7.18 3.82
N ILE A 76 -8.32 6.98 3.02
CA ILE A 76 -7.31 8.01 2.81
C ILE A 76 -7.88 9.18 2.04
N GLN A 77 -8.65 8.92 0.99
CA GLN A 77 -9.16 10.01 0.16
C GLN A 77 -10.26 10.82 0.83
N GLN A 78 -10.85 10.33 1.90
CA GLN A 78 -11.80 11.12 2.66
C GLN A 78 -11.12 12.24 3.45
N LYS A 79 -9.82 12.15 3.64
CA LYS A 79 -9.06 13.17 4.34
C LYS A 79 -8.54 14.19 3.34
N GLU A 80 -8.52 15.44 3.78
CA GLU A 80 -8.02 16.50 2.92
C GLU A 80 -6.56 16.24 2.57
N GLY A 81 -6.25 16.27 1.27
CA GLY A 81 -4.90 16.02 0.80
C GLY A 81 -4.49 14.56 0.80
N GLY A 82 -5.45 13.64 1.01
CA GLY A 82 -5.13 12.22 1.06
C GLY A 82 -4.65 11.68 -0.29
N ARG A 83 -3.58 10.92 -0.26
CA ARG A 83 -2.98 10.33 -1.46
C ARG A 83 -2.47 8.94 -1.17
N LEU A 84 -2.65 8.04 -2.13
CA LEU A 84 -2.17 6.67 -2.04
C LEU A 84 -1.42 6.31 -3.31
N ALA A 85 -0.27 5.69 -3.15
CA ALA A 85 0.48 5.13 -4.27
C ALA A 85 1.03 3.78 -3.87
N LEU A 86 1.34 2.96 -4.87
CA LEU A 86 1.93 1.64 -4.67
C LEU A 86 3.30 1.63 -5.33
N CYS A 87 4.22 0.83 -4.79
CA CYS A 87 5.55 0.77 -5.39
C CYS A 87 6.13 -0.63 -5.32
N ALA A 88 7.12 -0.86 -6.17
CA ALA A 88 7.95 -2.06 -6.19
C ALA A 88 7.15 -3.33 -6.40
N LEU A 89 6.11 -3.25 -7.23
CA LEU A 89 5.27 -4.40 -7.54
C LEU A 89 6.04 -5.43 -8.35
N GLN A 90 5.94 -6.69 -7.94
CA GLN A 90 6.50 -7.77 -8.73
C GLN A 90 5.66 -7.97 -9.99
N PRO A 91 6.23 -8.61 -11.03
CA PRO A 91 5.58 -8.62 -12.35
C PRO A 91 4.15 -9.12 -12.35
N TYR A 92 3.87 -10.20 -11.63
CA TYR A 92 2.51 -10.73 -11.62
C TYR A 92 1.53 -9.73 -11.01
N CYS A 93 1.91 -9.12 -9.90
CA CYS A 93 1.05 -8.18 -9.21
C CYS A 93 0.82 -6.92 -10.03
N ARG A 94 1.87 -6.45 -10.70
CA ARG A 94 1.76 -5.30 -11.58
C ARG A 94 0.80 -5.60 -12.72
N GLU A 95 0.94 -6.78 -13.32
CA GLU A 95 0.09 -7.16 -14.44
C GLU A 95 -1.38 -7.21 -14.02
N VAL A 96 -1.66 -7.73 -12.84
CA VAL A 96 -3.03 -7.79 -12.34
C VAL A 96 -3.64 -6.38 -12.26
N LEU A 97 -2.87 -5.43 -11.74
CA LEU A 97 -3.37 -4.07 -11.61
C LEU A 97 -3.53 -3.39 -12.96
N GLU A 98 -2.65 -3.70 -13.90
CA GLU A 98 -2.75 -3.11 -15.25
C GLU A 98 -3.94 -3.67 -16.01
N ILE A 99 -4.15 -4.98 -15.93
CA ILE A 99 -5.27 -5.63 -16.61
C ILE A 99 -6.61 -5.13 -16.08
N THR A 100 -6.68 -4.88 -14.78
CA THR A 100 -7.91 -4.39 -14.15
C THR A 100 -8.02 -2.87 -14.21
N HIS A 101 -7.08 -2.20 -14.85
CA HIS A 101 -7.05 -0.73 -14.98
C HIS A 101 -6.95 0.00 -13.66
N LEU A 102 -6.51 -0.68 -12.61
CA LEU A 102 -6.35 -0.05 -11.31
C LEU A 102 -5.09 0.81 -11.24
N ASP A 103 -4.18 0.63 -12.19
CA ASP A 103 -3.03 1.51 -12.32
C ASP A 103 -3.41 2.94 -12.69
N LYS A 104 -4.64 3.14 -13.16
CA LYS A 104 -5.16 4.48 -13.42
C LYS A 104 -5.73 5.11 -12.17
N LEU A 105 -6.08 4.30 -11.20
CA LEU A 105 -6.64 4.78 -9.94
C LEU A 105 -5.56 5.04 -8.91
N TRP A 106 -4.58 4.15 -8.82
CA TRP A 106 -3.48 4.24 -7.89
C TRP A 106 -2.18 4.33 -8.66
N PRO A 107 -1.41 5.43 -8.53
CA PRO A 107 -0.11 5.51 -9.21
C PRO A 107 0.81 4.36 -8.79
N LEU A 108 1.49 3.77 -9.77
CA LEU A 108 2.44 2.69 -9.53
C LEU A 108 3.84 3.20 -9.84
N TYR A 109 4.75 2.99 -8.91
CA TYR A 109 6.13 3.39 -9.09
C TYR A 109 7.03 2.18 -9.00
N GLU A 110 8.14 2.20 -9.73
CA GLU A 110 9.05 1.05 -9.76
C GLU A 110 9.78 0.87 -8.45
N THR A 111 10.11 1.97 -7.77
CA THR A 111 10.84 1.90 -6.53
C THR A 111 10.17 2.74 -5.46
N ARG A 112 10.50 2.41 -4.21
CA ARG A 112 10.05 3.22 -3.09
C ARG A 112 10.53 4.66 -3.23
N ALA A 113 11.80 4.83 -3.63
CA ALA A 113 12.37 6.17 -3.75
C ALA A 113 11.59 7.00 -4.76
N ASP A 114 11.22 6.41 -5.89
CA ASP A 114 10.44 7.11 -6.90
C ASP A 114 9.08 7.54 -6.36
N ALA A 115 8.42 6.64 -5.64
CA ALA A 115 7.11 6.93 -5.08
C ALA A 115 7.18 8.06 -4.06
N VAL A 116 8.15 7.97 -3.15
CA VAL A 116 8.30 8.97 -2.10
C VAL A 116 8.62 10.33 -2.70
N ALA A 117 9.53 10.37 -3.67
CA ALA A 117 9.89 11.63 -4.32
C ALA A 117 8.68 12.27 -4.99
N ALA A 118 7.88 11.45 -5.69
CA ALA A 118 6.71 11.97 -6.39
C ALA A 118 5.68 12.54 -5.43
N LEU A 119 5.44 11.85 -4.32
CA LEU A 119 4.40 12.27 -3.38
C LEU A 119 4.85 13.42 -2.48
N ASN A 120 6.15 13.60 -2.28
CA ASN A 120 6.65 14.74 -1.51
C ASN A 120 6.64 16.04 -2.29
N LYS A 121 6.51 15.96 -3.61
CA LYS A 121 6.61 17.14 -4.46
C LYS A 121 5.38 18.03 -4.47
N SER A 122 4.26 17.50 -4.12
CA SER A 122 3.02 18.29 -4.30
C SER A 122 2.58 19.03 -3.05
#